data_430d2dad0bde9bdeb4dd41966bb03b49
#
_entry.id   430d2dad0bde9bdeb4dd41966bb03b49
#
_cell.length_a   1.000
_cell.length_b   1.000
_cell.length_c   1.000
_cell.angle_alpha   90.00
_cell.angle_beta   90.00
_cell.angle_gamma   90.00
#
_symmetry.space_group_name_H-M   'P 1'
#
loop_
_entity.id
_entity.type
_entity.pdbx_description
1 polymer ?
#
loop_
_entity_poly.entity_id
_entity_poly.type
_entity_poly.pdbx_seq_one_letter_code
_entity_poly.pdbx_strand_id
1 'polypeptide(L)'
;MLYSGGMKPLNKLGEQRMEDGSLWELWERDGELTLQHDGLPWASSFTHGSEESMAETAIAPITRAAQPQIMIAGVGLGYGLAKAVECVRREKARFIVAEPVAAVLAWNREYSENAALWNDPRVQPEVETAANLCRKRTGSLHAILMRHVHARCELSMGDAQAYFNALKGGSLLAITVARRDKRLESTLMRAGFEVSSTPVPASSRGKQQRMHILVLARRGRFVPFAERNS
;
A
#
# COMPACT_ATOMS: atom_id res chain seq x y z
N MET A 1 37.82 21.98 16.44
CA MET A 1 37.22 21.64 15.11
C MET A 1 35.71 21.68 15.26
N LEU A 2 35.08 22.76 14.81
CA LEU A 2 33.63 22.92 14.82
C LEU A 2 33.08 22.16 13.61
N TYR A 3 32.35 21.09 13.84
CA TYR A 3 31.54 20.45 12.81
C TYR A 3 30.40 21.41 12.39
N SER A 4 30.61 22.19 11.35
CA SER A 4 29.55 22.89 10.65
C SER A 4 28.81 21.86 9.78
N GLY A 5 27.97 21.07 10.39
CA GLY A 5 27.01 20.21 9.68
C GLY A 5 25.94 21.10 9.08
N GLY A 6 26.26 21.83 8.02
CA GLY A 6 25.27 22.50 7.19
C GLY A 6 24.31 21.46 6.63
N MET A 7 22.99 21.65 6.83
CA MET A 7 21.97 20.80 6.24
C MET A 7 22.14 20.79 4.71
N LYS A 8 22.31 19.61 4.10
CA LYS A 8 22.49 19.52 2.65
C LYS A 8 21.26 20.05 1.90
N PRO A 9 21.44 20.56 0.69
CA PRO A 9 20.34 21.10 -0.09
C PRO A 9 19.26 20.03 -0.33
N LEU A 10 18.02 20.49 -0.43
CA LEU A 10 16.89 19.66 -0.87
C LEU A 10 16.84 19.71 -2.41
N ASN A 11 16.97 18.57 -3.04
CA ASN A 11 17.02 18.42 -4.49
C ASN A 11 15.69 17.89 -5.01
N LYS A 12 15.06 18.59 -5.96
CA LYS A 12 13.91 18.06 -6.69
C LYS A 12 14.41 17.13 -7.78
N LEU A 13 14.03 15.85 -7.73
CA LEU A 13 14.38 14.84 -8.73
C LEU A 13 13.36 14.75 -9.86
N GLY A 14 12.10 15.10 -9.58
CA GLY A 14 11.06 15.07 -10.60
C GLY A 14 9.75 15.69 -10.13
N GLU A 15 8.89 16.01 -11.10
CA GLU A 15 7.53 16.47 -10.85
C GLU A 15 6.58 15.99 -11.96
N GLN A 16 5.33 15.76 -11.61
CA GLN A 16 4.24 15.51 -12.54
C GLN A 16 2.97 16.20 -12.05
N ARG A 17 2.38 17.03 -12.91
CA ARG A 17 1.06 17.59 -12.70
C ARG A 17 0.01 16.70 -13.37
N MET A 18 -1.04 16.37 -12.64
CA MET A 18 -2.16 15.57 -13.12
C MET A 18 -3.22 16.46 -13.78
N GLU A 19 -4.16 15.85 -14.52
CA GLU A 19 -5.25 16.55 -15.19
C GLU A 19 -6.19 17.28 -14.22
N ASP A 20 -6.36 16.77 -12.99
CA ASP A 20 -7.13 17.39 -11.91
C ASP A 20 -6.41 18.55 -11.23
N GLY A 21 -5.19 18.88 -11.71
CA GLY A 21 -4.35 19.96 -11.19
C GLY A 21 -3.45 19.57 -10.02
N SER A 22 -3.61 18.37 -9.45
CA SER A 22 -2.74 17.89 -8.36
C SER A 22 -1.29 17.74 -8.81
N LEU A 23 -0.35 17.96 -7.89
CA LEU A 23 1.09 17.96 -8.17
C LEU A 23 1.78 16.85 -7.38
N TRP A 24 2.47 15.99 -8.09
CA TRP A 24 3.34 14.98 -7.54
C TRP A 24 4.79 15.39 -7.71
N GLU A 25 5.61 15.25 -6.66
CA GLU A 25 7.01 15.65 -6.66
C GLU A 25 7.85 14.59 -5.94
N LEU A 26 9.03 14.30 -6.50
CA LEU A 26 10.04 13.49 -5.83
C LEU A 26 11.21 14.40 -5.41
N TRP A 27 11.54 14.34 -4.14
CA TRP A 27 12.61 15.08 -3.52
C TRP A 27 13.65 14.18 -2.90
N GLU A 28 14.90 14.62 -2.89
CA GLU A 28 16.03 13.94 -2.24
C GLU A 28 16.76 14.90 -1.29
N ARG A 29 17.14 14.39 -0.12
CA ARG A 29 18.07 15.04 0.81
C ARG A 29 18.88 13.99 1.55
N ASP A 30 20.21 14.09 1.52
CA ASP A 30 21.14 13.18 2.22
C ASP A 30 20.94 11.70 1.85
N GLY A 31 20.52 11.40 0.62
CA GLY A 31 20.19 10.05 0.16
C GLY A 31 18.78 9.58 0.57
N GLU A 32 18.02 10.40 1.29
CA GLU A 32 16.65 10.08 1.65
C GLU A 32 15.67 10.65 0.62
N LEU A 33 14.80 9.80 0.10
CA LEU A 33 13.74 10.15 -0.84
C LEU A 33 12.46 10.52 -0.11
N THR A 34 11.79 11.56 -0.59
CA THR A 34 10.43 11.93 -0.18
C THR A 34 9.56 12.17 -1.40
N LEU A 35 8.54 11.34 -1.56
CA LEU A 35 7.47 11.57 -2.51
C LEU A 35 6.44 12.50 -1.87
N GLN A 36 6.06 13.56 -2.57
CA GLN A 36 5.06 14.53 -2.12
C GLN A 36 3.86 14.57 -3.06
N HIS A 37 2.70 14.86 -2.51
CA HIS A 37 1.47 15.13 -3.22
C HIS A 37 0.90 16.47 -2.72
N ASP A 38 0.79 17.46 -3.60
CA ASP A 38 0.38 18.84 -3.28
C ASP A 38 1.18 19.43 -2.09
N GLY A 39 2.50 19.26 -2.13
CA GLY A 39 3.43 19.74 -1.10
C GLY A 39 3.38 18.99 0.23
N LEU A 40 2.55 17.95 0.37
CA LEU A 40 2.49 17.13 1.57
C LEU A 40 3.26 15.83 1.39
N PRO A 41 4.06 15.40 2.38
CA PRO A 41 4.78 14.14 2.32
C PRO A 41 3.82 12.97 2.13
N TRP A 42 3.97 12.23 1.03
CA TRP A 42 3.17 11.05 0.71
C TRP A 42 3.90 9.77 1.10
N ALA A 43 5.15 9.59 0.69
CA ALA A 43 6.00 8.45 1.04
C ALA A 43 7.43 8.93 1.35
N SER A 44 8.16 8.18 2.16
CA SER A 44 9.55 8.49 2.50
C SER A 44 10.36 7.21 2.64
N SER A 45 11.60 7.25 2.17
CA SER A 45 12.56 6.16 2.39
C SER A 45 13.01 6.00 3.84
N PHE A 46 12.68 6.96 4.70
CA PHE A 46 12.96 6.90 6.13
C PHE A 46 11.80 6.31 6.95
N THR A 47 10.53 6.53 6.53
CA THR A 47 9.34 6.12 7.29
C THR A 47 8.50 5.13 6.49
N HIS A 48 8.95 3.89 6.38
CA HIS A 48 8.27 2.81 5.64
C HIS A 48 7.90 1.58 6.50
N GLY A 49 8.26 1.55 7.78
CA GLY A 49 8.03 0.38 8.66
C GLY A 49 6.57 -0.06 8.75
N SER A 50 5.61 0.87 8.65
CA SER A 50 4.19 0.49 8.62
C SER A 50 3.77 -0.21 7.32
N GLU A 51 4.42 0.10 6.19
CA GLU A 51 4.19 -0.58 4.92
C GLU A 51 4.72 -2.02 4.95
N GLU A 52 5.88 -2.23 5.58
CA GLU A 52 6.45 -3.56 5.80
C GLU A 52 5.55 -4.39 6.73
N SER A 53 5.15 -3.82 7.88
CA SER A 53 4.22 -4.48 8.83
C SER A 53 2.88 -4.84 8.18
N MET A 54 2.36 -3.97 7.31
CA MET A 54 1.14 -4.21 6.53
C MET A 54 1.31 -5.42 5.62
N ALA A 55 2.41 -5.48 4.87
CA ALA A 55 2.68 -6.58 3.96
C ALA A 55 2.85 -7.92 4.71
N GLU A 56 3.65 -7.95 5.76
CA GLU A 56 3.85 -9.14 6.59
C GLU A 56 2.51 -9.66 7.15
N THR A 57 1.72 -8.78 7.75
CA THR A 57 0.45 -9.16 8.37
C THR A 57 -0.58 -9.68 7.36
N ALA A 58 -0.72 -9.00 6.22
CA ALA A 58 -1.70 -9.38 5.21
C ALA A 58 -1.32 -10.64 4.43
N ILE A 59 -0.02 -10.92 4.30
CA ILE A 59 0.50 -12.03 3.50
C ILE A 59 0.64 -13.31 4.32
N ALA A 60 0.89 -13.22 5.62
CA ALA A 60 1.07 -14.39 6.47
C ALA A 60 0.00 -15.49 6.27
N PRO A 61 -1.32 -15.18 6.15
CA PRO A 61 -2.35 -16.20 5.94
C PRO A 61 -2.33 -16.86 4.57
N ILE A 62 -1.71 -16.23 3.57
CA ILE A 62 -1.78 -16.65 2.16
C ILE A 62 -0.49 -17.27 1.62
N THR A 63 0.54 -17.43 2.43
CA THR A 63 1.85 -18.00 2.03
C THR A 63 1.74 -19.41 1.46
N ARG A 64 0.68 -20.16 1.83
CA ARG A 64 0.42 -21.53 1.34
C ARG A 64 -0.37 -21.56 0.03
N ALA A 65 -0.88 -20.44 -0.47
CA ALA A 65 -1.59 -20.39 -1.74
C ALA A 65 -0.64 -20.80 -2.88
N ALA A 66 -1.11 -21.63 -3.82
CA ALA A 66 -0.29 -22.11 -4.92
C ALA A 66 0.05 -20.99 -5.91
N GLN A 67 -0.89 -20.09 -6.14
CA GLN A 67 -0.77 -18.95 -7.06
C GLN A 67 -1.35 -17.69 -6.39
N PRO A 68 -0.66 -17.11 -5.40
CA PRO A 68 -1.16 -15.94 -4.71
C PRO A 68 -1.19 -14.72 -5.65
N GLN A 69 -2.29 -14.01 -5.65
CA GLN A 69 -2.47 -12.74 -6.35
C GLN A 69 -2.63 -11.63 -5.31
N ILE A 70 -1.70 -10.72 -5.29
CA ILE A 70 -1.63 -9.62 -4.33
C ILE A 70 -1.69 -8.31 -5.10
N MET A 71 -2.56 -7.39 -4.70
CA MET A 71 -2.61 -6.04 -5.26
C MET A 71 -1.93 -5.06 -4.32
N ILE A 72 -1.09 -4.20 -4.88
CA ILE A 72 -0.48 -3.06 -4.21
C ILE A 72 -1.21 -1.82 -4.71
N ALA A 73 -1.98 -1.18 -3.84
CA ALA A 73 -2.76 0.02 -4.15
C ALA A 73 -1.97 1.28 -3.77
N GLY A 74 -1.32 1.89 -4.75
CA GLY A 74 -0.35 2.96 -4.56
C GLY A 74 1.01 2.41 -4.10
N VAL A 75 2.02 2.48 -4.97
CA VAL A 75 3.32 1.85 -4.68
C VAL A 75 4.19 2.67 -3.73
N GLY A 76 3.97 4.00 -3.64
CA GLY A 76 4.83 4.91 -2.89
C GLY A 76 6.28 4.83 -3.38
N LEU A 77 7.22 4.44 -2.50
CA LEU A 77 8.63 4.18 -2.84
C LEU A 77 8.98 2.68 -2.90
N GLY A 78 7.96 1.81 -2.95
CA GLY A 78 8.12 0.38 -3.20
C GLY A 78 8.35 -0.51 -1.98
N TYR A 79 8.36 0.01 -0.75
CA TYR A 79 8.69 -0.78 0.46
C TYR A 79 7.64 -1.85 0.78
N GLY A 80 6.35 -1.52 0.66
CA GLY A 80 5.28 -2.52 0.82
C GLY A 80 5.34 -3.62 -0.24
N LEU A 81 5.69 -3.27 -1.49
CA LEU A 81 5.92 -4.24 -2.56
C LEU A 81 7.14 -5.11 -2.28
N ALA A 82 8.27 -4.50 -1.88
CA ALA A 82 9.50 -5.21 -1.55
C ALA A 82 9.26 -6.28 -0.48
N LYS A 83 8.59 -5.89 0.62
CA LYS A 83 8.24 -6.81 1.70
C LYS A 83 7.28 -7.90 1.23
N ALA A 84 6.30 -7.57 0.39
CA ALA A 84 5.38 -8.55 -0.17
C ALA A 84 6.09 -9.61 -1.03
N VAL A 85 7.03 -9.18 -1.88
CA VAL A 85 7.84 -10.06 -2.72
C VAL A 85 8.75 -10.96 -1.86
N GLU A 86 9.35 -10.41 -0.80
CA GLU A 86 10.16 -11.17 0.17
C GLU A 86 9.34 -12.27 0.88
N CYS A 87 8.13 -11.92 1.34
CA CYS A 87 7.24 -12.85 2.06
C CYS A 87 6.70 -13.97 1.17
N VAL A 88 6.58 -13.76 -0.14
CA VAL A 88 6.01 -14.73 -1.09
C VAL A 88 7.04 -15.18 -2.10
N ARG A 89 7.68 -16.32 -1.83
CA ARG A 89 8.72 -16.91 -2.71
C ARG A 89 8.15 -17.82 -3.82
N ARG A 90 6.82 -17.85 -4.02
CA ARG A 90 6.19 -18.69 -5.05
C ARG A 90 6.42 -18.08 -6.44
N GLU A 91 6.94 -18.84 -7.37
CA GLU A 91 7.19 -18.41 -8.76
C GLU A 91 5.89 -17.98 -9.48
N LYS A 92 4.78 -18.65 -9.16
CA LYS A 92 3.46 -18.36 -9.74
C LYS A 92 2.70 -17.25 -8.99
N ALA A 93 3.35 -16.57 -8.03
CA ALA A 93 2.78 -15.38 -7.40
C ALA A 93 2.67 -14.24 -8.42
N ARG A 94 1.68 -13.36 -8.23
CA ARG A 94 1.52 -12.14 -9.02
C ARG A 94 1.30 -10.97 -8.09
N PHE A 95 2.11 -9.92 -8.30
CA PHE A 95 2.02 -8.65 -7.59
C PHE A 95 1.51 -7.59 -8.58
N ILE A 96 0.24 -7.27 -8.51
CA ILE A 96 -0.40 -6.26 -9.37
C ILE A 96 -0.21 -4.92 -8.70
N VAL A 97 0.61 -4.05 -9.30
CA VAL A 97 0.89 -2.71 -8.78
C VAL A 97 -0.02 -1.71 -9.47
N ALA A 98 -1.07 -1.30 -8.76
CA ALA A 98 -2.00 -0.27 -9.21
C ALA A 98 -1.48 1.11 -8.80
N GLU A 99 -0.91 1.86 -9.74
CA GLU A 99 -0.36 3.21 -9.50
C GLU A 99 -0.82 4.16 -10.62
N PRO A 100 -1.76 5.08 -10.32
CA PRO A 100 -2.31 5.95 -11.35
C PRO A 100 -1.32 7.01 -11.85
N VAL A 101 -0.24 7.27 -11.11
CA VAL A 101 0.74 8.29 -11.45
C VAL A 101 1.94 7.64 -12.15
N ALA A 102 2.00 7.72 -13.47
CA ALA A 102 3.05 7.07 -14.27
C ALA A 102 4.47 7.51 -13.86
N ALA A 103 4.65 8.77 -13.47
CA ALA A 103 5.95 9.27 -13.00
C ALA A 103 6.40 8.56 -11.71
N VAL A 104 5.49 8.20 -10.80
CA VAL A 104 5.86 7.47 -9.58
C VAL A 104 6.45 6.11 -9.92
N LEU A 105 5.92 5.40 -10.94
CA LEU A 105 6.52 4.15 -11.43
C LEU A 105 7.90 4.38 -12.07
N ALA A 106 8.07 5.46 -12.84
CA ALA A 106 9.36 5.81 -13.43
C ALA A 106 10.40 6.17 -12.37
N TRP A 107 10.03 7.01 -11.41
CA TRP A 107 10.91 7.40 -10.32
C TRP A 107 11.34 6.23 -9.42
N ASN A 108 10.43 5.26 -9.20
CA ASN A 108 10.78 4.03 -8.48
C ASN A 108 11.86 3.23 -9.21
N ARG A 109 11.81 3.16 -10.54
CA ARG A 109 12.82 2.44 -11.34
C ARG A 109 14.17 3.16 -11.36
N GLU A 110 14.15 4.47 -11.30
CA GLU A 110 15.34 5.30 -11.46
C GLU A 110 16.04 5.60 -10.13
N TYR A 111 15.27 5.92 -9.08
CA TYR A 111 15.82 6.48 -7.85
C TYR A 111 15.64 5.60 -6.61
N SER A 112 14.65 4.69 -6.58
CA SER A 112 14.38 3.90 -5.39
C SER A 112 15.43 2.80 -5.18
N GLU A 113 15.82 2.54 -3.94
CA GLU A 113 16.61 1.36 -3.59
C GLU A 113 15.91 0.03 -3.95
N ASN A 114 14.60 0.09 -4.16
CA ASN A 114 13.76 -1.02 -4.57
C ASN A 114 13.67 -1.19 -6.11
N ALA A 115 14.49 -0.48 -6.89
CA ALA A 115 14.44 -0.48 -8.36
C ALA A 115 14.53 -1.89 -8.98
N ALA A 116 15.28 -2.81 -8.37
CA ALA A 116 15.43 -4.19 -8.84
C ALA A 116 14.10 -4.97 -8.89
N LEU A 117 13.09 -4.58 -8.11
CA LEU A 117 11.77 -5.24 -8.10
C LEU A 117 11.06 -5.17 -9.45
N TRP A 118 11.32 -4.14 -10.24
CA TRP A 118 10.69 -3.96 -11.54
C TRP A 118 11.19 -4.92 -12.61
N ASN A 119 12.26 -5.67 -12.32
CA ASN A 119 12.77 -6.76 -13.15
C ASN A 119 12.22 -8.15 -12.71
N ASP A 120 11.49 -8.24 -11.60
CA ASP A 120 10.84 -9.47 -11.16
C ASP A 120 9.64 -9.76 -12.06
N PRO A 121 9.59 -10.89 -12.78
CA PRO A 121 8.50 -11.21 -13.72
C PRO A 121 7.13 -11.39 -13.03
N ARG A 122 7.11 -11.49 -11.70
CA ARG A 122 5.88 -11.56 -10.90
C ARG A 122 5.26 -10.20 -10.67
N VAL A 123 6.01 -9.11 -10.82
CA VAL A 123 5.56 -7.73 -10.60
C VAL A 123 4.95 -7.17 -11.88
N GLN A 124 3.70 -6.78 -11.80
CA GLN A 124 2.89 -6.31 -12.93
C GLN A 124 2.39 -4.89 -12.64
N PRO A 125 3.09 -3.85 -13.14
CA PRO A 125 2.64 -2.46 -12.98
C PRO A 125 1.50 -2.14 -13.93
N GLU A 126 0.49 -1.44 -13.40
CA GLU A 126 -0.68 -0.94 -14.10
C GLU A 126 -0.86 0.56 -13.79
N VAL A 127 -0.87 1.41 -14.83
CA VAL A 127 -1.14 2.85 -14.67
C VAL A 127 -2.65 3.05 -14.56
N GLU A 128 -3.19 2.66 -13.41
CA GLU A 128 -4.63 2.67 -13.13
C GLU A 128 -4.87 2.69 -11.62
N THR A 129 -6.04 3.14 -11.19
CA THR A 129 -6.45 3.07 -9.79
C THR A 129 -6.76 1.63 -9.36
N ALA A 130 -6.43 1.30 -8.12
CA ALA A 130 -6.72 -0.02 -7.57
C ALA A 130 -8.22 -0.35 -7.59
N ALA A 131 -9.09 0.65 -7.37
CA ALA A 131 -10.54 0.46 -7.41
C ALA A 131 -11.03 0.06 -8.80
N ASN A 132 -10.54 0.71 -9.86
CA ASN A 132 -10.90 0.37 -11.23
C ASN A 132 -10.41 -1.03 -11.62
N LEU A 133 -9.19 -1.38 -11.23
CA LEU A 133 -8.69 -2.74 -11.44
C LEU A 133 -9.50 -3.78 -10.66
N CYS A 134 -9.94 -3.47 -9.44
CA CYS A 134 -10.78 -4.35 -8.63
C CYS A 134 -12.19 -4.54 -9.22
N ARG A 135 -12.78 -3.50 -9.83
CA ARG A 135 -14.10 -3.63 -10.51
C ARG A 135 -14.09 -4.66 -11.64
N LYS A 136 -12.93 -4.89 -12.25
CA LYS A 136 -12.73 -5.89 -13.32
C LYS A 136 -12.41 -7.29 -12.78
N ARG A 137 -12.39 -7.49 -11.45
CA ARG A 137 -11.97 -8.74 -10.79
C ARG A 137 -13.02 -9.17 -9.76
N THR A 138 -13.34 -10.45 -9.73
CA THR A 138 -14.26 -11.01 -8.73
C THR A 138 -13.58 -12.20 -8.06
N GLY A 139 -13.49 -12.18 -6.74
CA GLY A 139 -13.02 -13.31 -5.93
C GLY A 139 -11.67 -13.87 -6.35
N SER A 140 -10.76 -13.04 -6.88
CA SER A 140 -9.47 -13.48 -7.43
C SER A 140 -8.28 -13.10 -6.56
N LEU A 141 -8.37 -11.99 -5.82
CA LEU A 141 -7.25 -11.47 -5.03
C LEU A 141 -7.16 -12.15 -3.65
N HIS A 142 -5.95 -12.45 -3.25
CA HIS A 142 -5.62 -13.04 -1.94
C HIS A 142 -5.28 -11.98 -0.88
N ALA A 143 -4.82 -10.81 -1.31
CA ALA A 143 -4.62 -9.64 -0.46
C ALA A 143 -4.67 -8.36 -1.30
N ILE A 144 -5.05 -7.25 -0.67
CA ILE A 144 -4.88 -5.90 -1.18
C ILE A 144 -4.11 -5.13 -0.10
N LEU A 145 -2.98 -4.54 -0.47
CA LEU A 145 -2.15 -3.69 0.39
C LEU A 145 -2.34 -2.25 -0.05
N MET A 146 -2.83 -1.40 0.84
CA MET A 146 -3.14 -0.01 0.52
C MET A 146 -2.44 0.93 1.48
N ARG A 147 -1.64 1.82 0.94
CA ARG A 147 -1.10 2.93 1.69
C ARG A 147 -2.07 4.11 1.64
N HIS A 148 -2.60 4.50 2.79
CA HIS A 148 -3.57 5.59 2.92
C HIS A 148 -3.17 6.53 4.08
N VAL A 149 -1.98 7.13 3.98
CA VAL A 149 -1.39 7.86 5.10
C VAL A 149 -2.06 9.23 5.35
N HIS A 150 -2.76 9.78 4.37
CA HIS A 150 -3.37 11.10 4.48
C HIS A 150 -4.89 11.08 4.42
N ALA A 151 -5.52 11.80 5.34
CA ALA A 151 -6.97 11.95 5.49
C ALA A 151 -7.70 12.63 4.30
N ARG A 152 -7.00 13.00 3.23
CA ARG A 152 -7.59 13.65 2.05
C ARG A 152 -8.18 12.68 1.03
N CYS A 153 -7.83 11.40 1.09
CA CYS A 153 -8.42 10.40 0.20
C CYS A 153 -9.54 9.67 0.96
N GLU A 154 -10.76 10.16 0.89
CA GLU A 154 -11.90 9.44 1.43
C GLU A 154 -12.15 8.17 0.59
N LEU A 155 -12.18 7.01 1.25
CA LEU A 155 -12.58 5.77 0.61
C LEU A 155 -14.09 5.82 0.34
N SER A 156 -14.46 5.86 -0.94
CA SER A 156 -15.88 5.83 -1.32
C SER A 156 -16.49 4.45 -1.02
N MET A 157 -17.81 4.41 -0.81
CA MET A 157 -18.53 3.14 -0.64
C MET A 157 -18.39 2.25 -1.89
N GLY A 158 -18.39 2.85 -3.08
CA GLY A 158 -18.22 2.12 -4.35
C GLY A 158 -16.84 1.46 -4.48
N ASP A 159 -15.79 2.13 -3.99
CA ASP A 159 -14.43 1.57 -4.00
C ASP A 159 -14.28 0.48 -2.94
N ALA A 160 -14.83 0.70 -1.72
CA ALA A 160 -14.84 -0.32 -0.68
C ALA A 160 -15.54 -1.60 -1.15
N GLN A 161 -16.66 -1.47 -1.87
CA GLN A 161 -17.38 -2.60 -2.44
C GLN A 161 -16.59 -3.27 -3.58
N ALA A 162 -15.87 -2.51 -4.39
CA ALA A 162 -15.00 -3.07 -5.43
C ALA A 162 -13.87 -3.91 -4.81
N TYR A 163 -13.23 -3.43 -3.75
CA TYR A 163 -12.22 -4.19 -3.02
C TYR A 163 -12.80 -5.45 -2.37
N PHE A 164 -13.97 -5.34 -1.75
CA PHE A 164 -14.66 -6.48 -1.15
C PHE A 164 -14.92 -7.56 -2.20
N ASN A 165 -15.48 -7.20 -3.35
CA ASN A 165 -15.83 -8.15 -4.41
C ASN A 165 -14.61 -8.80 -5.06
N ALA A 166 -13.50 -8.06 -5.19
CA ALA A 166 -12.26 -8.56 -5.80
C ALA A 166 -11.51 -9.58 -4.93
N LEU A 167 -11.61 -9.48 -3.62
CA LEU A 167 -10.96 -10.39 -2.68
C LEU A 167 -11.62 -11.77 -2.67
N LYS A 168 -10.87 -12.80 -2.39
CA LYS A 168 -11.39 -14.14 -2.04
C LYS A 168 -11.97 -14.14 -0.63
N GLY A 169 -12.88 -15.07 -0.34
CA GLY A 169 -13.37 -15.28 1.01
C GLY A 169 -12.23 -15.61 2.00
N GLY A 170 -12.20 -14.94 3.13
CA GLY A 170 -11.13 -15.03 4.14
C GLY A 170 -9.91 -14.16 3.88
N SER A 171 -9.83 -13.49 2.73
CA SER A 171 -8.72 -12.60 2.35
C SER A 171 -8.82 -11.21 2.98
N LEU A 172 -7.71 -10.47 2.95
CA LEU A 172 -7.54 -9.19 3.64
C LEU A 172 -7.34 -8.02 2.65
N LEU A 173 -8.03 -6.91 2.93
CA LEU A 173 -7.60 -5.57 2.57
C LEU A 173 -6.88 -4.99 3.79
N ALA A 174 -5.61 -4.70 3.66
CA ALA A 174 -4.79 -4.07 4.70
C ALA A 174 -4.48 -2.63 4.32
N ILE A 175 -4.74 -1.70 5.23
CA ILE A 175 -4.61 -0.26 4.99
C ILE A 175 -3.78 0.36 6.11
N THR A 176 -2.73 1.12 5.76
CA THR A 176 -1.99 1.92 6.74
C THR A 176 -2.48 3.36 6.73
N VAL A 177 -2.80 3.90 7.91
CA VAL A 177 -3.20 5.29 8.11
C VAL A 177 -2.35 5.95 9.20
N ALA A 178 -2.12 7.27 9.08
CA ALA A 178 -1.32 8.01 10.07
C ALA A 178 -1.98 8.07 11.44
N ARG A 179 -3.31 8.06 11.49
CA ARG A 179 -4.15 8.12 12.70
C ARG A 179 -5.41 7.30 12.49
N ARG A 180 -6.01 6.84 13.59
CA ARG A 180 -7.27 6.11 13.53
C ARG A 180 -8.37 6.93 12.82
N ASP A 181 -8.99 6.32 11.83
CA ASP A 181 -10.06 6.90 11.04
C ASP A 181 -11.35 6.07 11.17
N LYS A 182 -12.27 6.57 12.01
CA LYS A 182 -13.57 5.91 12.25
C LYS A 182 -14.48 5.92 11.01
N ARG A 183 -14.31 6.89 10.10
CA ARG A 183 -15.11 6.95 8.84
C ARG A 183 -14.66 5.84 7.91
N LEU A 184 -13.35 5.67 7.75
CA LEU A 184 -12.78 4.56 6.99
C LEU A 184 -13.26 3.21 7.54
N GLU A 185 -13.13 2.99 8.87
CA GLU A 185 -13.58 1.75 9.52
C GLU A 185 -15.07 1.50 9.26
N SER A 186 -15.92 2.54 9.42
CA SER A 186 -17.37 2.44 9.18
C SER A 186 -17.70 2.14 7.72
N THR A 187 -17.01 2.78 6.75
CA THR A 187 -17.21 2.52 5.32
C THR A 187 -16.86 1.07 4.97
N LEU A 188 -15.76 0.55 5.49
CA LEU A 188 -15.36 -0.85 5.30
C LEU A 188 -16.36 -1.83 5.92
N MET A 189 -16.84 -1.57 7.14
CA MET A 189 -17.87 -2.42 7.78
C MET A 189 -19.18 -2.42 6.98
N ARG A 190 -19.61 -1.26 6.48
CA ARG A 190 -20.80 -1.15 5.62
C ARG A 190 -20.64 -1.87 4.28
N ALA A 191 -19.43 -1.97 3.75
CA ALA A 191 -19.13 -2.75 2.56
C ALA A 191 -19.10 -4.28 2.82
N GLY A 192 -19.23 -4.71 4.09
CA GLY A 192 -19.32 -6.12 4.47
C GLY A 192 -18.03 -6.70 5.06
N PHE A 193 -17.01 -5.89 5.30
CA PHE A 193 -15.77 -6.35 5.92
C PHE A 193 -15.89 -6.51 7.45
N GLU A 194 -15.19 -7.50 7.98
CA GLU A 194 -14.83 -7.58 9.40
C GLU A 194 -13.58 -6.71 9.61
N VAL A 195 -13.67 -5.66 10.43
CA VAL A 195 -12.62 -4.64 10.57
C VAL A 195 -11.96 -4.71 11.93
N SER A 196 -10.63 -4.71 11.95
CA SER A 196 -9.81 -4.52 13.15
C SER A 196 -8.69 -3.52 12.88
N SER A 197 -8.23 -2.85 13.94
CA SER A 197 -7.19 -1.81 13.83
C SER A 197 -6.16 -1.99 14.94
N THR A 198 -4.88 -1.93 14.58
CA THR A 198 -3.76 -2.06 15.52
C THR A 198 -2.68 -1.02 15.24
N PRO A 199 -2.02 -0.46 16.28
CA PRO A 199 -0.87 0.41 16.06
C PRO A 199 0.34 -0.39 15.59
N VAL A 200 1.07 0.18 14.62
CA VAL A 200 2.32 -0.37 14.07
C VAL A 200 3.37 0.75 13.97
N PRO A 201 4.66 0.45 14.12
CA PRO A 201 5.72 1.45 13.95
C PRO A 201 5.69 2.05 12.54
N ALA A 202 5.76 3.37 12.44
CA ALA A 202 5.87 4.07 11.16
C ALA A 202 7.26 3.91 10.54
N SER A 203 8.30 3.73 11.38
CA SER A 203 9.69 3.53 10.95
C SER A 203 10.31 2.41 11.77
N SER A 204 11.20 1.65 11.14
CA SER A 204 12.08 0.68 11.81
C SER A 204 13.32 1.35 12.43
N ARG A 205 13.54 2.65 12.19
CA ARG A 205 14.72 3.42 12.61
C ARG A 205 14.35 4.50 13.63
N GLY A 206 15.25 4.75 14.60
CA GLY A 206 15.14 5.84 15.57
C GLY A 206 14.61 5.46 16.94
N LYS A 207 14.94 6.31 17.97
CA LYS A 207 14.60 6.08 19.39
C LYS A 207 13.12 6.38 19.72
N GLN A 208 12.50 7.33 19.03
CA GLN A 208 11.08 7.64 19.17
C GLN A 208 10.34 7.13 17.92
N GLN A 209 9.61 6.02 18.10
CA GLN A 209 8.82 5.45 17.02
C GLN A 209 7.46 6.17 16.94
N ARG A 210 7.27 6.94 15.88
CA ARG A 210 5.93 7.38 15.51
C ARG A 210 5.11 6.16 15.13
N MET A 211 3.87 6.07 15.64
CA MET A 211 2.97 4.97 15.33
C MET A 211 2.00 5.36 14.24
N HIS A 212 1.79 4.46 13.31
CA HIS A 212 0.66 4.46 12.37
C HIS A 212 -0.37 3.43 12.82
N ILE A 213 -1.55 3.46 12.22
CA ILE A 213 -2.58 2.45 12.44
C ILE A 213 -2.66 1.55 11.22
N LEU A 214 -2.57 0.25 11.44
CA LEU A 214 -2.85 -0.77 10.45
C LEU A 214 -4.30 -1.20 10.62
N VAL A 215 -5.12 -0.91 9.61
CA VAL A 215 -6.51 -1.35 9.50
C VAL A 215 -6.53 -2.63 8.69
N LEU A 216 -7.08 -3.70 9.26
CA LEU A 216 -7.28 -4.99 8.61
C LEU A 216 -8.77 -5.19 8.37
N ALA A 217 -9.15 -5.22 7.11
CA ALA A 217 -10.52 -5.47 6.67
C ALA A 217 -10.59 -6.86 6.01
N ARG A 218 -11.19 -7.81 6.71
CA ARG A 218 -11.31 -9.20 6.27
C ARG A 218 -12.61 -9.39 5.50
N ARG A 219 -12.55 -9.96 4.31
CA ARG A 219 -13.72 -10.53 3.67
C ARG A 219 -14.08 -11.84 4.35
N GLY A 220 -15.28 -11.92 4.98
CA GLY A 220 -15.76 -13.16 5.62
C GLY A 220 -15.71 -14.36 4.65
N ARG A 221 -15.56 -15.56 5.18
CA ARG A 221 -15.69 -16.78 4.37
C ARG A 221 -17.18 -16.97 4.00
N PHE A 222 -17.43 -17.36 2.76
CA PHE A 222 -18.77 -17.82 2.40
C PHE A 222 -19.07 -19.10 3.21
N VAL A 223 -20.01 -19.03 4.14
CA VAL A 223 -20.55 -20.19 4.86
C VAL A 223 -21.89 -20.50 4.20
N PRO A 224 -22.08 -21.68 3.56
CA PRO A 224 -23.36 -22.08 3.01
C PRO A 224 -24.44 -22.05 4.11
N PHE A 225 -25.67 -21.69 3.74
CA PHE A 225 -26.78 -21.48 4.69
C PHE A 225 -27.05 -22.72 5.57
N ALA A 226 -26.72 -23.93 5.07
CA ALA A 226 -26.87 -25.20 5.78
C ALA A 226 -25.95 -25.37 7.00
N GLU A 227 -24.81 -24.66 7.08
CA GLU A 227 -23.84 -24.78 8.18
C GLU A 227 -24.02 -23.70 9.26
N ARG A 228 -24.99 -22.77 9.08
CA ARG A 228 -25.24 -21.68 10.05
C ARG A 228 -26.12 -22.10 11.23
N ASN A 229 -26.74 -23.29 11.17
CA ASN A 229 -27.70 -23.79 12.15
C ASN A 229 -27.26 -25.08 12.86
N SER A 230 -25.96 -25.39 12.82
CA SER A 230 -25.38 -26.52 13.57
C SER A 230 -24.51 -26.06 14.73
#